data_1d2c45a35e7d855c897dae2593091bda
#
_entry.id   1d2c45a35e7d855c897dae2593091bda
#
_cell.length_a   1.000
_cell.length_b   1.000
_cell.length_c   1.000
_cell.angle_alpha   90.00
_cell.angle_beta   90.00
_cell.angle_gamma   90.00
#
_symmetry.space_group_name_H-M   'P 1'
#
loop_
_entity.id
_entity.type
_entity.pdbx_description
1 polymer ?
#
loop_
_entity_poly.entity_id
_entity_poly.type
_entity_poly.pdbx_seq_one_letter_code
_entity_poly.pdbx_strand_id
1 'polypeptide(L)'
;PHGLAALPRRPGYLYVRPHRTRGIRAGAHMKIVVSTVVEAPLQEVWRAYTTPDDIKVWNTASPDWHTTSSFVDLRPGGKFTSRMEAKDGSFGFDFAGEYTRIVPHELIEYTFGDRVGLVEFATRANGVIVTVTFDSESTHSEEQQRTGWQAILDSFARHVKGKLASE
;
A
#
# COMPACT_ATOMS: atom_id res chain seq x y z
N PRO A 1 -23.19 29.11 7.74
CA PRO A 1 -21.78 29.14 7.45
C PRO A 1 -21.10 28.15 8.37
N HIS A 2 -21.09 26.89 7.92
CA HIS A 2 -20.42 25.86 8.67
C HIS A 2 -18.98 25.84 8.22
N GLY A 3 -18.10 26.33 9.12
CA GLY A 3 -16.67 26.24 8.94
C GLY A 3 -16.27 24.81 8.70
N LEU A 4 -15.69 24.56 7.55
CA LEU A 4 -14.89 23.37 7.31
C LEU A 4 -13.79 23.38 8.36
N ALA A 5 -13.98 22.61 9.41
CA ALA A 5 -12.91 22.31 10.33
C ALA A 5 -11.79 21.72 9.50
N ALA A 6 -10.65 22.39 9.48
CA ALA A 6 -9.45 21.88 8.82
C ALA A 6 -9.16 20.50 9.39
N LEU A 7 -9.32 19.49 8.54
CA LEU A 7 -8.88 18.15 8.88
C LEU A 7 -7.39 18.23 9.24
N PRO A 8 -6.97 17.63 10.35
CA PRO A 8 -5.58 17.65 10.73
C PRO A 8 -4.75 17.12 9.55
N ARG A 9 -3.68 17.82 9.24
CA ARG A 9 -2.72 17.43 8.20
C ARG A 9 -2.13 16.08 8.58
N ARG A 10 -2.72 15.02 8.06
CA ARG A 10 -2.25 13.66 8.30
C ARG A 10 -1.35 13.24 7.15
N PRO A 11 -0.14 12.77 7.42
CA PRO A 11 0.73 12.30 6.35
C PRO A 11 0.12 11.07 5.67
N GLY A 12 0.11 11.09 4.37
CA GLY A 12 -0.03 9.93 3.53
C GLY A 12 -1.39 9.27 3.46
N TYR A 13 -2.36 9.94 2.86
CA TYR A 13 -3.64 9.31 2.54
C TYR A 13 -3.59 8.53 1.25
N LEU A 14 -3.77 7.22 1.38
CA LEU A 14 -4.13 6.36 0.27
C LEU A 14 -5.65 6.44 0.04
N TYR A 15 -6.13 7.62 -0.32
CA TYR A 15 -7.54 7.79 -0.58
C TYR A 15 -7.87 7.28 -1.98
N VAL A 16 -8.48 6.12 -2.06
CA VAL A 16 -9.09 5.62 -3.29
C VAL A 16 -10.58 5.94 -3.23
N ARG A 17 -11.00 7.06 -3.83
CA ARG A 17 -12.41 7.24 -4.13
C ARG A 17 -12.81 6.35 -5.29
N PRO A 18 -13.93 5.63 -5.19
CA PRO A 18 -14.54 5.07 -6.38
C PRO A 18 -15.07 6.22 -7.23
N HIS A 19 -14.30 6.62 -8.24
CA HIS A 19 -14.80 7.58 -9.20
C HIS A 19 -15.75 6.87 -10.16
N ARG A 20 -16.99 7.39 -10.26
CA ARG A 20 -17.84 7.14 -11.41
C ARG A 20 -17.08 7.66 -12.64
N THR A 21 -16.59 6.74 -13.41
CA THR A 21 -15.94 7.01 -14.69
C THR A 21 -16.96 7.59 -15.66
N ARG A 22 -16.97 8.90 -15.83
CA ARG A 22 -17.37 9.50 -17.10
C ARG A 22 -16.09 9.67 -17.90
N GLY A 23 -15.89 8.83 -18.91
CA GLY A 23 -15.16 9.04 -20.13
C GLY A 23 -14.00 10.03 -20.15
N ILE A 24 -13.11 10.00 -19.16
CA ILE A 24 -11.83 10.70 -19.28
C ILE A 24 -10.87 9.66 -19.86
N ARG A 25 -10.33 9.96 -21.04
CA ARG A 25 -9.16 9.22 -21.55
C ARG A 25 -8.23 9.03 -20.39
N ALA A 26 -7.76 7.81 -20.16
CA ALA A 26 -6.73 7.53 -19.19
C ALA A 26 -5.57 8.48 -19.44
N GLY A 27 -5.59 9.65 -18.79
CA GLY A 27 -4.47 10.57 -18.79
C GLY A 27 -3.29 9.78 -18.23
N ALA A 28 -2.13 9.88 -18.85
CA ALA A 28 -0.93 9.23 -18.37
C ALA A 28 -0.70 9.68 -16.92
N HIS A 29 -0.96 8.80 -15.95
CA HIS A 29 -0.59 9.02 -14.56
C HIS A 29 0.92 9.17 -14.46
N MET A 30 1.38 10.06 -13.60
CA MET A 30 2.78 10.09 -13.23
C MET A 30 3.09 8.85 -12.39
N LYS A 31 4.28 8.29 -12.58
CA LYS A 31 4.76 7.18 -11.75
C LYS A 31 5.51 7.72 -10.53
N ILE A 32 5.15 7.20 -9.37
CA ILE A 32 5.85 7.47 -8.12
C ILE A 32 6.52 6.18 -7.67
N VAL A 33 7.78 6.27 -7.23
CA VAL A 33 8.57 5.12 -6.78
C VAL A 33 8.99 5.33 -5.33
N VAL A 34 8.74 4.32 -4.51
CA VAL A 34 9.23 4.25 -3.13
C VAL A 34 9.93 2.92 -2.92
N SER A 35 10.88 2.86 -2.01
CA SER A 35 11.62 1.63 -1.73
C SER A 35 12.07 1.55 -0.28
N THR A 36 12.35 0.34 0.18
CA THR A 36 12.96 0.07 1.47
C THR A 36 13.83 -1.19 1.39
N VAL A 37 14.79 -1.29 2.28
CA VAL A 37 15.55 -2.52 2.48
C VAL A 37 15.02 -3.23 3.71
N VAL A 38 14.67 -4.51 3.55
CA VAL A 38 14.19 -5.36 4.64
C VAL A 38 15.28 -6.37 4.98
N GLU A 39 15.77 -6.32 6.21
CA GLU A 39 16.82 -7.23 6.70
C GLU A 39 16.23 -8.59 7.08
N ALA A 40 15.81 -9.36 6.09
CA ALA A 40 15.16 -10.65 6.25
C ALA A 40 15.33 -11.51 5.00
N PRO A 41 15.17 -12.83 5.10
CA PRO A 41 15.13 -13.71 3.93
C PRO A 41 13.97 -13.39 3.01
N LEU A 42 14.18 -13.53 1.71
CA LEU A 42 13.17 -13.22 0.68
C LEU A 42 11.83 -13.94 0.92
N GLN A 43 11.87 -15.20 1.34
CA GLN A 43 10.66 -15.97 1.64
C GLN A 43 9.82 -15.33 2.75
N GLU A 44 10.44 -14.82 3.81
CA GLU A 44 9.77 -14.15 4.92
C GLU A 44 9.22 -12.80 4.51
N VAL A 45 9.95 -12.06 3.69
CA VAL A 45 9.50 -10.78 3.14
C VAL A 45 8.27 -10.96 2.26
N TRP A 46 8.30 -11.94 1.36
CA TRP A 46 7.16 -12.27 0.51
C TRP A 46 5.94 -12.70 1.32
N ARG A 47 6.14 -13.59 2.29
CA ARG A 47 5.05 -14.08 3.15
C ARG A 47 4.36 -12.92 3.89
N ALA A 48 5.13 -12.06 4.54
CA ALA A 48 4.59 -10.93 5.28
C ALA A 48 3.85 -9.93 4.37
N TYR A 49 4.31 -9.76 3.14
CA TYR A 49 3.66 -8.87 2.19
C TYR A 49 2.31 -9.40 1.67
N THR A 50 2.15 -10.70 1.63
CA THR A 50 1.01 -11.37 0.98
C THR A 50 0.02 -12.03 1.94
N THR A 51 0.31 -12.08 3.23
CA THR A 51 -0.54 -12.74 4.24
C THR A 51 -1.46 -11.73 4.92
N PRO A 52 -2.79 -11.93 4.92
CA PRO A 52 -3.76 -11.01 5.51
C PRO A 52 -3.49 -10.62 6.95
N ASP A 53 -3.10 -11.55 7.82
CA ASP A 53 -2.81 -11.25 9.22
C ASP A 53 -1.60 -10.31 9.38
N ASP A 54 -0.58 -10.47 8.54
CA ASP A 54 0.55 -9.54 8.50
C ASP A 54 0.15 -8.18 7.94
N ILE A 55 -0.61 -8.15 6.86
CA ILE A 55 -1.09 -6.92 6.22
C ILE A 55 -1.88 -6.05 7.21
N LYS A 56 -2.72 -6.64 8.03
CA LYS A 56 -3.45 -5.91 9.07
C LYS A 56 -2.55 -5.18 10.06
N VAL A 57 -1.34 -5.66 10.25
CA VAL A 57 -0.39 -5.05 11.18
C VAL A 57 0.42 -3.93 10.52
N TRP A 58 0.98 -4.17 9.33
CA TRP A 58 1.90 -3.22 8.73
C TRP A 58 1.25 -2.19 7.80
N ASN A 59 0.03 -2.43 7.31
CA ASN A 59 -0.59 -1.55 6.32
C ASN A 59 -1.19 -0.30 6.97
N THR A 60 -0.33 0.58 7.41
CA THR A 60 -0.67 1.86 8.01
C THR A 60 0.43 2.88 7.76
N ALA A 61 0.05 4.12 7.46
CA ALA A 61 0.97 5.23 7.26
C ALA A 61 1.27 6.00 8.56
N SER A 62 0.43 5.84 9.58
CA SER A 62 0.59 6.55 10.85
C SER A 62 -0.09 5.79 12.00
N PRO A 63 0.27 6.10 13.28
CA PRO A 63 -0.34 5.46 14.44
C PRO A 63 -1.85 5.73 14.61
N ASP A 64 -2.38 6.76 13.96
CA ASP A 64 -3.80 7.12 14.03
C ASP A 64 -4.71 6.25 13.17
N TRP A 65 -4.12 5.45 12.30
CA TRP A 65 -4.82 4.59 11.36
C TRP A 65 -4.48 3.13 11.59
N HIS A 66 -5.39 2.25 11.19
CA HIS A 66 -5.17 0.82 11.20
C HIS A 66 -5.93 0.13 10.05
N THR A 67 -5.49 -1.05 9.71
CA THR A 67 -6.18 -1.94 8.79
C THR A 67 -6.97 -2.96 9.61
N THR A 68 -8.28 -2.92 9.51
CA THR A 68 -9.17 -3.73 10.36
C THR A 68 -9.50 -5.10 9.76
N SER A 69 -9.44 -5.21 8.44
CA SER A 69 -9.60 -6.47 7.72
C SER A 69 -8.76 -6.49 6.46
N SER A 70 -8.37 -7.68 6.04
CA SER A 70 -7.59 -7.90 4.83
C SER A 70 -8.04 -9.19 4.15
N PHE A 71 -8.25 -9.12 2.85
CA PHE A 71 -8.54 -10.25 1.98
C PHE A 71 -7.55 -10.28 0.82
N VAL A 72 -6.99 -11.45 0.53
CA VAL A 72 -6.02 -11.64 -0.54
C VAL A 72 -6.35 -12.92 -1.29
N ASP A 73 -6.59 -12.82 -2.59
CA ASP A 73 -6.63 -13.94 -3.52
C ASP A 73 -5.44 -13.79 -4.48
N LEU A 74 -4.29 -14.32 -4.07
CA LEU A 74 -2.99 -14.06 -4.70
C LEU A 74 -2.82 -14.89 -5.98
N ARG A 75 -3.47 -14.45 -7.03
CA ARG A 75 -3.36 -15.02 -8.37
C ARG A 75 -3.74 -13.97 -9.42
N PRO A 76 -3.28 -14.08 -10.67
CA PRO A 76 -3.78 -13.22 -11.75
C PRO A 76 -5.32 -13.31 -11.84
N GLY A 77 -5.98 -12.16 -11.86
CA GLY A 77 -7.44 -12.05 -11.79
C GLY A 77 -8.03 -12.15 -10.38
N GLY A 78 -7.25 -12.51 -9.37
CA GLY A 78 -7.67 -12.51 -7.97
C GLY A 78 -7.80 -11.10 -7.42
N LYS A 79 -8.66 -10.94 -6.42
CA LYS A 79 -8.93 -9.63 -5.80
C LYS A 79 -8.27 -9.52 -4.45
N PHE A 80 -8.00 -8.28 -4.04
CA PHE A 80 -7.59 -7.97 -2.69
C PHE A 80 -8.39 -6.79 -2.15
N THR A 81 -8.56 -6.76 -0.83
CA THR A 81 -9.18 -5.65 -0.12
C THR A 81 -8.54 -5.49 1.24
N SER A 82 -8.16 -4.26 1.58
CA SER A 82 -7.78 -3.87 2.93
C SER A 82 -8.70 -2.78 3.42
N ARG A 83 -9.39 -3.02 4.53
CA ARG A 83 -10.22 -2.01 5.17
C ARG A 83 -9.33 -1.15 6.06
N MET A 84 -9.16 0.11 5.69
CA MET A 84 -8.35 1.09 6.41
C MET A 84 -9.25 2.08 7.14
N GLU A 85 -9.02 2.26 8.42
CA GLU A 85 -9.85 3.11 9.28
C GLU A 85 -9.01 3.99 10.19
N ALA A 86 -9.49 5.22 10.41
CA ALA A 86 -8.99 6.04 11.50
C ALA A 86 -9.39 5.40 12.83
N LYS A 87 -8.47 5.32 13.78
CA LYS A 87 -8.71 4.70 15.08
C LYS A 87 -9.78 5.41 15.92
N ASP A 88 -10.02 6.70 15.65
CA ASP A 88 -11.07 7.48 16.29
C ASP A 88 -12.47 7.25 15.66
N GLY A 89 -12.57 6.42 14.63
CA GLY A 89 -13.82 6.12 13.94
C GLY A 89 -14.33 7.21 12.99
N SER A 90 -13.57 8.29 12.80
CA SER A 90 -14.00 9.45 12.01
C SER A 90 -14.07 9.18 10.51
N PHE A 91 -13.28 8.22 10.01
CA PHE A 91 -13.17 7.94 8.60
C PHE A 91 -12.67 6.51 8.33
N GLY A 92 -13.08 5.95 7.20
CA GLY A 92 -12.59 4.66 6.73
C GLY A 92 -12.83 4.49 5.24
N PHE A 93 -12.05 3.62 4.62
CA PHE A 93 -12.20 3.28 3.21
C PHE A 93 -11.64 1.88 2.92
N ASP A 94 -12.05 1.32 1.79
CA ASP A 94 -11.49 0.09 1.27
C ASP A 94 -10.40 0.41 0.25
N PHE A 95 -9.19 -0.08 0.52
CA PHE A 95 -8.14 -0.14 -0.49
C PHE A 95 -8.28 -1.50 -1.18
N ALA A 96 -8.77 -1.47 -2.40
CA ALA A 96 -9.16 -2.68 -3.13
C ALA A 96 -8.67 -2.66 -4.57
N GLY A 97 -8.40 -3.84 -5.10
CA GLY A 97 -7.98 -3.97 -6.48
C GLY A 97 -7.97 -5.41 -6.96
N GLU A 98 -7.32 -5.61 -8.08
CA GLU A 98 -7.20 -6.89 -8.76
C GLU A 98 -5.76 -7.13 -9.18
N TYR A 99 -5.24 -8.32 -8.89
CA TYR A 99 -3.93 -8.73 -9.36
C TYR A 99 -3.94 -8.99 -10.86
N THR A 100 -2.97 -8.44 -11.56
CA THR A 100 -2.80 -8.65 -13.01
C THR A 100 -1.62 -9.54 -13.33
N ARG A 101 -0.59 -9.55 -12.48
CA ARG A 101 0.58 -10.38 -12.66
C ARG A 101 1.21 -10.73 -11.32
N ILE A 102 1.51 -12.00 -11.14
CA ILE A 102 2.20 -12.52 -9.95
C ILE A 102 3.38 -13.38 -10.43
N VAL A 103 4.58 -13.01 -10.01
CA VAL A 103 5.76 -13.84 -10.11
C VAL A 103 6.24 -14.10 -8.69
N PRO A 104 6.05 -15.30 -8.15
CA PRO A 104 6.37 -15.59 -6.75
C PRO A 104 7.78 -15.17 -6.36
N HIS A 105 7.91 -14.47 -5.23
CA HIS A 105 9.15 -13.93 -4.68
C HIS A 105 9.82 -12.82 -5.51
N GLU A 106 9.20 -12.36 -6.59
CA GLU A 106 9.80 -11.36 -7.48
C GLU A 106 8.91 -10.15 -7.74
N LEU A 107 7.60 -10.37 -8.00
CA LEU A 107 6.77 -9.31 -8.53
C LEU A 107 5.29 -9.51 -8.25
N ILE A 108 4.62 -8.41 -7.90
CA ILE A 108 3.16 -8.31 -7.81
C ILE A 108 2.75 -7.07 -8.60
N GLU A 109 1.91 -7.25 -9.63
CA GLU A 109 1.27 -6.16 -10.35
C GLU A 109 -0.23 -6.20 -10.10
N TYR A 110 -0.81 -5.04 -9.88
CA TYR A 110 -2.24 -4.92 -9.61
C TYR A 110 -2.82 -3.62 -10.15
N THR A 111 -4.11 -3.62 -10.36
CA THR A 111 -4.89 -2.41 -10.63
C THR A 111 -5.70 -2.03 -9.40
N PHE A 112 -5.86 -0.74 -9.20
CA PHE A 112 -6.72 -0.17 -8.15
C PHE A 112 -7.40 1.10 -8.70
N GLY A 113 -8.70 0.97 -8.98
CA GLY A 113 -9.40 1.96 -9.78
C GLY A 113 -8.82 2.00 -11.21
N ASP A 114 -8.47 3.18 -11.68
CA ASP A 114 -7.82 3.41 -12.98
C ASP A 114 -6.28 3.49 -12.90
N ARG A 115 -5.73 3.09 -11.76
CA ARG A 115 -4.29 3.16 -11.46
C ARG A 115 -3.66 1.78 -11.40
N VAL A 116 -2.37 1.71 -11.64
CA VAL A 116 -1.56 0.49 -11.57
C VAL A 116 -0.54 0.61 -10.45
N GLY A 117 -0.37 -0.45 -9.70
CA GLY A 117 0.70 -0.63 -8.72
C GLY A 117 1.59 -1.81 -9.09
N LEU A 118 2.87 -1.68 -8.80
CA LEU A 118 3.87 -2.71 -9.03
C LEU A 118 4.76 -2.83 -7.80
N VAL A 119 4.88 -4.03 -7.26
CA VAL A 119 5.78 -4.34 -6.16
C VAL A 119 6.85 -5.31 -6.66
N GLU A 120 8.10 -4.93 -6.49
CA GLU A 120 9.24 -5.74 -6.90
C GLU A 120 10.12 -6.10 -5.71
N PHE A 121 10.59 -7.33 -5.68
CA PHE A 121 11.42 -7.88 -4.62
C PHE A 121 12.76 -8.32 -5.21
N ALA A 122 13.86 -7.77 -4.70
CA ALA A 122 15.19 -8.13 -5.18
C ALA A 122 16.14 -8.37 -4.01
N THR A 123 16.82 -9.52 -4.03
CA THR A 123 17.82 -9.87 -3.02
C THR A 123 19.04 -8.97 -3.11
N ARG A 124 19.54 -8.54 -1.96
CA ARG A 124 20.77 -7.77 -1.80
C ARG A 124 21.64 -8.44 -0.71
N ALA A 125 22.89 -7.98 -0.59
CA ALA A 125 23.85 -8.55 0.35
C ALA A 125 23.35 -8.58 1.82
N ASN A 126 22.54 -7.59 2.22
CA ASN A 126 22.03 -7.41 3.58
C ASN A 126 20.52 -7.58 3.71
N GLY A 127 19.87 -8.21 2.76
CA GLY A 127 18.43 -8.46 2.82
C GLY A 127 17.76 -8.36 1.46
N VAL A 128 16.54 -7.81 1.45
CA VAL A 128 15.69 -7.66 0.27
C VAL A 128 15.34 -6.20 0.08
N ILE A 129 15.58 -5.67 -1.12
CA ILE A 129 14.99 -4.38 -1.49
C ILE A 129 13.58 -4.61 -2.02
N VAL A 130 12.62 -3.91 -1.44
CA VAL A 130 11.24 -3.88 -1.90
C VAL A 130 10.99 -2.52 -2.53
N THR A 131 10.59 -2.53 -3.80
CA THR A 131 10.32 -1.31 -4.59
C THR A 131 8.86 -1.30 -4.99
N VAL A 132 8.15 -0.24 -4.67
CA VAL A 132 6.77 -0.03 -5.08
C VAL A 132 6.70 1.13 -6.06
N THR A 133 6.18 0.86 -7.25
CA THR A 133 5.91 1.86 -8.28
C THR A 133 4.40 1.97 -8.46
N PHE A 134 3.87 3.15 -8.37
CA PHE A 134 2.41 3.33 -8.48
C PHE A 134 2.05 4.58 -9.29
N ASP A 135 0.88 4.54 -9.90
CA ASP A 135 0.31 5.68 -10.58
C ASP A 135 -0.18 6.71 -9.57
N SER A 136 0.21 7.97 -9.79
CA SER A 136 -0.28 9.09 -8.98
C SER A 136 -1.77 9.36 -9.22
N GLU A 137 -2.40 10.01 -8.28
CA GLU A 137 -3.74 10.57 -8.42
C GLU A 137 -3.66 12.11 -8.36
N SER A 138 -4.76 12.80 -8.67
CA SER A 138 -4.76 14.26 -8.82
C SER A 138 -5.22 15.03 -7.58
N THR A 139 -5.71 14.35 -6.55
CA THR A 139 -6.27 14.99 -5.35
C THR A 139 -5.19 15.46 -4.38
N HIS A 140 -4.09 14.71 -4.27
CA HIS A 140 -2.96 15.01 -3.40
C HIS A 140 -1.72 15.34 -4.22
N SER A 141 -0.80 16.10 -3.63
CA SER A 141 0.49 16.36 -4.27
C SER A 141 1.29 15.07 -4.43
N GLU A 142 2.20 15.07 -5.39
CA GLU A 142 3.13 13.95 -5.60
C GLU A 142 3.92 13.66 -4.33
N GLU A 143 4.39 14.69 -3.63
CA GLU A 143 5.14 14.54 -2.39
C GLU A 143 4.30 13.92 -1.27
N GLN A 144 3.04 14.32 -1.13
CA GLN A 144 2.13 13.73 -0.13
C GLN A 144 1.89 12.25 -0.41
N GLN A 145 1.70 11.89 -1.66
CA GLN A 145 1.53 10.50 -2.06
C GLN A 145 2.79 9.68 -1.80
N ARG A 146 3.95 10.19 -2.22
CA ARG A 146 5.24 9.53 -1.96
C ARG A 146 5.47 9.32 -0.48
N THR A 147 5.26 10.33 0.34
CA THR A 147 5.45 10.27 1.80
C THR A 147 4.54 9.21 2.43
N GLY A 148 3.29 9.15 2.01
CA GLY A 148 2.34 8.17 2.55
C GLY A 148 2.65 6.73 2.19
N TRP A 149 2.97 6.47 0.94
CA TRP A 149 3.34 5.13 0.49
C TRP A 149 4.68 4.69 1.07
N GLN A 150 5.63 5.61 1.21
CA GLN A 150 6.90 5.33 1.87
C GLN A 150 6.70 4.97 3.35
N ALA A 151 5.82 5.70 4.06
CA ALA A 151 5.53 5.42 5.46
C ALA A 151 4.94 4.02 5.67
N ILE A 152 4.07 3.57 4.77
CA ILE A 152 3.52 2.21 4.81
C ILE A 152 4.63 1.18 4.55
N LEU A 153 5.49 1.43 3.58
CA LEU A 153 6.59 0.53 3.25
C LEU A 153 7.62 0.45 4.39
N ASP A 154 7.89 1.56 5.06
CA ASP A 154 8.74 1.60 6.25
C ASP A 154 8.11 0.83 7.42
N SER A 155 6.79 0.94 7.58
CA SER A 155 6.03 0.15 8.55
C SER A 155 6.13 -1.36 8.26
N PHE A 156 6.06 -1.74 7.01
CA PHE A 156 6.29 -3.11 6.57
C PHE A 156 7.67 -3.62 6.96
N ALA A 157 8.72 -2.86 6.67
CA ALA A 157 10.10 -3.25 7.01
C ALA A 157 10.27 -3.45 8.52
N ARG A 158 9.72 -2.56 9.33
CA ARG A 158 9.75 -2.70 10.80
C ARG A 158 8.99 -3.93 11.28
N HIS A 159 7.84 -4.21 10.68
CA HIS A 159 7.04 -5.39 11.02
C HIS A 159 7.81 -6.69 10.78
N VAL A 160 8.41 -6.84 9.62
CA VAL A 160 9.18 -8.05 9.27
C VAL A 160 10.38 -8.22 10.20
N LYS A 161 11.12 -7.15 10.46
CA LYS A 161 12.25 -7.17 11.39
C LYS A 161 11.82 -7.56 12.80
N GLY A 162 10.73 -6.98 13.30
CA GLY A 162 10.19 -7.29 14.62
C GLY A 162 9.69 -8.74 14.75
N LYS A 163 9.10 -9.26 13.70
CA LYS A 163 8.61 -10.65 13.66
C LYS A 163 9.76 -11.67 13.73
N LEU A 164 10.86 -11.43 13.03
CA LEU A 164 12.04 -12.27 13.09
C LEU A 164 12.74 -12.22 14.46
N ALA A 165 12.75 -11.07 15.10
CA ALA A 165 13.37 -10.90 16.41
C ALA A 165 12.60 -11.61 17.55
N SER A 166 11.31 -11.95 17.33
CA SER A 166 10.45 -12.63 18.32
C SER A 166 10.38 -14.15 18.15
N GLU A 167 11.06 -14.72 17.15
CA GLU A 167 11.16 -16.17 16.91
C GLU A 167 12.33 -16.82 17.68
#